data_9e6ba6b40349c9cd113737608d27f3c4
#
_entry.id   9e6ba6b40349c9cd113737608d27f3c4
#
_cell.length_a   1.000
_cell.length_b   1.000
_cell.length_c   1.000
_cell.angle_alpha   90.00
_cell.angle_beta   90.00
_cell.angle_gamma   90.00
#
_symmetry.space_group_name_H-M   'P 1'
#
loop_
_entity.id
_entity.type
_entity.pdbx_description
1 polymer ?
#
loop_
_entity_poly.entity_id
_entity_poly.type
_entity_poly.pdbx_seq_one_letter_code
_entity_poly.pdbx_strand_id
1 'polypeptide(L)'
;MIKRITDVADLRGLPPHGTEAQKIRSLYNAYGAGYDFCRFYRAESCFISVLDNSAVVCGECVDTEELRGFLLMCGVSDVFCEAGLADNFCPPFSRSDVNLMRFCGEISTEISHSVPTLSEAFEILKTAFSIDFEPWYLDMSHRIRHGVSSLAANGASCLCVQYDLNGEALLSQIATLPEHRGKGSAKRLINSVCASLPNREIFVLCEDGLLDFYKKIGFSFVERKAVLLR
;
A
#
# COMPACT_ATOMS: atom_id res chain seq x y z
N MET A 1 -13.01 12.48 20.04
CA MET A 1 -12.89 11.16 20.77
C MET A 1 -12.78 10.03 19.76
N ILE A 2 -11.72 9.23 19.86
CA ILE A 2 -11.42 8.09 18.98
C ILE A 2 -12.20 6.86 19.45
N LYS A 3 -12.95 6.21 18.54
CA LYS A 3 -13.77 5.02 18.82
C LYS A 3 -13.26 3.83 18.00
N ARG A 4 -13.24 2.64 18.60
CA ARG A 4 -12.93 1.39 17.87
C ARG A 4 -14.08 1.06 16.92
N ILE A 5 -13.76 0.68 15.70
CA ILE A 5 -14.68 0.14 14.70
C ILE A 5 -14.79 -1.36 14.94
N THR A 6 -16.02 -1.85 15.13
CA THR A 6 -16.31 -3.27 15.35
C THR A 6 -17.24 -3.87 14.29
N ASP A 7 -17.88 -3.01 13.50
CA ASP A 7 -18.80 -3.40 12.43
C ASP A 7 -18.44 -2.71 11.13
N VAL A 8 -18.66 -3.35 9.99
CA VAL A 8 -18.46 -2.78 8.65
C VAL A 8 -19.30 -1.51 8.43
N ALA A 9 -20.45 -1.40 9.08
CA ALA A 9 -21.29 -0.22 9.01
C ALA A 9 -20.59 1.05 9.55
N ASP A 10 -19.63 0.90 10.45
CA ASP A 10 -18.84 2.00 11.01
C ASP A 10 -17.84 2.59 10.00
N LEU A 11 -17.53 1.87 8.91
CA LEU A 11 -16.76 2.39 7.78
C LEU A 11 -17.58 3.29 6.84
N ARG A 12 -18.87 3.50 7.13
CA ARG A 12 -19.67 4.47 6.39
C ARG A 12 -19.07 5.87 6.54
N GLY A 13 -18.81 6.51 5.41
CA GLY A 13 -18.13 7.80 5.36
C GLY A 13 -16.63 7.71 5.05
N LEU A 14 -16.03 6.52 5.08
CA LEU A 14 -14.70 6.33 4.49
C LEU A 14 -14.80 6.62 2.98
N PRO A 15 -13.96 7.51 2.41
CA PRO A 15 -14.02 7.89 1.00
C PRO A 15 -14.02 6.65 0.07
N PRO A 16 -14.82 6.64 -1.01
CA PRO A 16 -14.87 5.50 -1.94
C PRO A 16 -13.56 5.30 -2.70
N HIS A 17 -12.77 6.35 -2.85
CA HIS A 17 -11.51 6.41 -3.58
C HIS A 17 -10.38 6.98 -2.70
N GLY A 18 -9.15 6.83 -3.19
CA GLY A 18 -7.95 7.35 -2.53
C GLY A 18 -7.15 6.28 -1.80
N THR A 19 -5.84 6.42 -1.87
CA THR A 19 -4.89 5.39 -1.43
C THR A 19 -5.05 5.01 0.03
N GLU A 20 -5.24 5.99 0.93
CA GLU A 20 -5.43 5.76 2.37
C GLU A 20 -6.72 4.99 2.62
N ALA A 21 -7.82 5.43 2.00
CA ALA A 21 -9.13 4.80 2.15
C ALA A 21 -9.11 3.36 1.65
N GLN A 22 -8.49 3.12 0.48
CA GLN A 22 -8.39 1.76 -0.07
C GLN A 22 -7.46 0.85 0.75
N LYS A 23 -6.37 1.39 1.31
CA LYS A 23 -5.52 0.65 2.26
C LYS A 23 -6.30 0.21 3.50
N ILE A 24 -7.05 1.11 4.13
CA ILE A 24 -7.90 0.80 5.30
C ILE A 24 -8.95 -0.25 4.92
N ARG A 25 -9.64 -0.07 3.81
CA ARG A 25 -10.68 -0.99 3.33
C ARG A 25 -10.10 -2.36 2.99
N SER A 26 -8.92 -2.41 2.37
CA SER A 26 -8.24 -3.66 2.03
C SER A 26 -7.87 -4.46 3.28
N LEU A 27 -7.35 -3.79 4.32
CA LEU A 27 -7.07 -4.41 5.61
C LEU A 27 -8.35 -4.95 6.27
N TYR A 28 -9.44 -4.16 6.24
CA TYR A 28 -10.72 -4.60 6.81
C TYR A 28 -11.27 -5.81 6.06
N ASN A 29 -11.18 -5.84 4.73
CA ASN A 29 -11.63 -6.97 3.91
C ASN A 29 -10.79 -8.23 4.17
N ALA A 30 -9.50 -8.08 4.47
CA ALA A 30 -8.63 -9.21 4.79
C ALA A 30 -8.88 -9.74 6.21
N TYR A 31 -8.93 -8.87 7.21
CA TYR A 31 -8.85 -9.24 8.61
C TYR A 31 -10.18 -9.05 9.37
N GLY A 32 -11.08 -8.17 8.90
CA GLY A 32 -12.24 -7.77 9.70
C GLY A 32 -11.82 -7.05 10.98
N ALA A 33 -12.75 -6.95 11.94
CA ALA A 33 -12.51 -6.24 13.21
C ALA A 33 -12.15 -7.18 14.39
N GLY A 34 -11.98 -8.48 14.13
CA GLY A 34 -11.84 -9.51 15.17
C GLY A 34 -10.43 -9.76 15.70
N TYR A 35 -9.41 -9.19 15.09
CA TYR A 35 -8.01 -9.42 15.48
C TYR A 35 -7.46 -8.29 16.35
N ASP A 36 -6.64 -8.62 17.33
CA ASP A 36 -6.01 -7.61 18.19
C ASP A 36 -4.79 -6.95 17.55
N PHE A 37 -4.16 -7.61 16.58
CA PHE A 37 -3.04 -7.06 15.81
C PHE A 37 -3.51 -6.20 14.61
N CYS A 38 -4.76 -6.32 14.17
CA CYS A 38 -5.35 -5.50 13.11
C CYS A 38 -6.61 -4.80 13.63
N ARG A 39 -6.50 -3.51 13.89
CA ARG A 39 -7.53 -2.73 14.57
C ARG A 39 -7.92 -1.52 13.74
N PHE A 40 -9.19 -1.14 13.84
CA PHE A 40 -9.76 -0.02 13.09
C PHE A 40 -10.42 0.95 14.04
N TYR A 41 -10.25 2.25 13.76
CA TYR A 41 -10.79 3.32 14.61
C TYR A 41 -11.34 4.44 13.76
N ARG A 42 -12.23 5.23 14.37
CA ARG A 42 -12.82 6.42 13.79
C ARG A 42 -12.86 7.57 14.81
N ALA A 43 -12.51 8.76 14.35
CA ALA A 43 -12.70 10.03 15.05
C ALA A 43 -13.38 11.01 14.09
N GLU A 44 -14.70 11.18 14.22
CA GLU A 44 -15.51 11.99 13.30
C GLU A 44 -15.35 11.56 11.83
N SER A 45 -14.67 12.39 11.00
CA SER A 45 -14.36 12.12 9.58
C SER A 45 -13.01 11.44 9.36
N CYS A 46 -12.23 11.23 10.43
CA CYS A 46 -10.94 10.57 10.37
C CYS A 46 -11.08 9.07 10.63
N PHE A 47 -10.50 8.26 9.74
CA PHE A 47 -10.44 6.80 9.85
C PHE A 47 -9.00 6.36 10.01
N ILE A 48 -8.79 5.36 10.87
CA ILE A 48 -7.47 4.86 11.22
C ILE A 48 -7.49 3.34 11.17
N SER A 49 -6.53 2.74 10.48
CA SER A 49 -6.21 1.32 10.67
C SER A 49 -4.86 1.18 11.33
N VAL A 50 -4.73 0.20 12.20
CA VAL A 50 -3.46 -0.18 12.84
C VAL A 50 -3.25 -1.67 12.61
N LEU A 51 -2.21 -2.02 11.88
CA LEU A 51 -1.75 -3.39 11.69
C LEU A 51 -0.40 -3.52 12.39
N ASP A 52 -0.35 -4.31 13.44
CA ASP A 52 0.81 -4.40 14.35
C ASP A 52 1.24 -3.01 14.85
N ASN A 53 2.34 -2.49 14.35
CA ASN A 53 2.91 -1.17 14.65
C ASN A 53 2.81 -0.16 13.49
N SER A 54 2.15 -0.51 12.39
CA SER A 54 1.93 0.33 11.22
C SER A 54 0.52 0.90 11.20
N ALA A 55 0.38 2.20 10.97
CA ALA A 55 -0.93 2.85 10.86
C ALA A 55 -1.16 3.48 9.49
N VAL A 56 -2.42 3.51 9.07
CA VAL A 56 -2.90 4.34 7.96
C VAL A 56 -3.95 5.29 8.50
N VAL A 57 -3.79 6.58 8.21
CA VAL A 57 -4.73 7.63 8.61
C VAL A 57 -5.37 8.23 7.36
N CYS A 58 -6.70 8.31 7.32
CA CYS A 58 -7.49 8.81 6.20
C CYS A 58 -8.55 9.79 6.66
N GLY A 59 -8.62 10.95 6.03
CA GLY A 59 -9.61 11.98 6.29
C GLY A 59 -9.11 13.10 7.20
N GLU A 60 -9.98 14.08 7.44
CA GLU A 60 -9.66 15.25 8.25
C GLU A 60 -9.69 14.93 9.74
N CYS A 61 -8.61 15.24 10.42
CA CYS A 61 -8.49 15.11 11.87
C CYS A 61 -8.64 16.48 12.54
N VAL A 62 -9.68 16.62 13.33
CA VAL A 62 -9.95 17.89 14.08
C VAL A 62 -8.98 18.04 15.24
N ASP A 63 -8.69 16.96 15.99
CA ASP A 63 -7.75 16.95 17.10
C ASP A 63 -6.54 16.07 16.78
N THR A 64 -5.52 16.70 16.20
CA THR A 64 -4.28 16.02 15.80
C THR A 64 -3.40 15.66 16.99
N GLU A 65 -3.50 16.36 18.13
CA GLU A 65 -2.77 16.02 19.35
C GLU A 65 -3.36 14.78 20.02
N GLU A 66 -4.70 14.68 20.11
CA GLU A 66 -5.38 13.46 20.57
C GLU A 66 -4.97 12.27 19.70
N LEU A 67 -4.99 12.44 18.36
CA LEU A 67 -4.64 11.38 17.43
C LEU A 67 -3.17 10.96 17.58
N ARG A 68 -2.24 11.89 17.64
CA ARG A 68 -0.82 11.60 17.86
C ARG A 68 -0.59 10.82 19.15
N GLY A 69 -1.17 11.29 20.27
CA GLY A 69 -1.09 10.60 21.56
C GLY A 69 -1.67 9.19 21.50
N PHE A 70 -2.80 9.03 20.81
CA PHE A 70 -3.43 7.73 20.61
C PHE A 70 -2.55 6.75 19.81
N LEU A 71 -1.96 7.20 18.69
CA LEU A 71 -1.06 6.35 17.87
C LEU A 71 0.16 5.90 18.68
N LEU A 72 0.75 6.79 19.48
CA LEU A 72 1.86 6.45 20.36
C LEU A 72 1.45 5.43 21.44
N MET A 73 0.27 5.57 22.02
CA MET A 73 -0.27 4.63 23.01
C MET A 73 -0.56 3.26 22.39
N CYS A 74 -0.95 3.22 21.11
CA CYS A 74 -1.12 1.96 20.34
C CYS A 74 0.21 1.28 19.96
N GLY A 75 1.36 1.90 20.24
CA GLY A 75 2.68 1.36 19.89
C GLY A 75 3.04 1.55 18.42
N VAL A 76 2.39 2.48 17.72
CA VAL A 76 2.64 2.74 16.30
C VAL A 76 4.04 3.32 16.11
N SER A 77 4.79 2.75 15.17
CA SER A 77 6.13 3.18 14.75
C SER A 77 6.17 3.80 13.37
N ASP A 78 5.21 3.47 12.51
CA ASP A 78 5.09 4.09 11.20
C ASP A 78 3.63 4.48 10.88
N VAL A 79 3.47 5.60 10.17
CA VAL A 79 2.16 6.14 9.79
C VAL A 79 2.19 6.52 8.32
N PHE A 80 1.24 6.01 7.55
CA PHE A 80 0.95 6.46 6.19
C PHE A 80 -0.25 7.39 6.20
N CYS A 81 -0.10 8.61 5.66
CA CYS A 81 -1.17 9.60 5.61
C CYS A 81 -0.99 10.60 4.47
N GLU A 82 -1.97 11.48 4.31
CA GLU A 82 -1.85 12.66 3.43
C GLU A 82 -0.72 13.59 3.89
N ALA A 83 0.01 14.14 2.92
CA ALA A 83 1.16 15.00 3.20
C ALA A 83 0.80 16.24 4.06
N GLY A 84 -0.41 16.80 3.88
CA GLY A 84 -0.89 17.94 4.66
C GLY A 84 -1.14 17.65 6.14
N LEU A 85 -1.34 16.39 6.50
CA LEU A 85 -1.57 15.97 7.89
C LEU A 85 -0.26 15.69 8.65
N ALA A 86 0.81 15.36 7.92
CA ALA A 86 2.04 14.79 8.46
C ALA A 86 2.75 15.67 9.50
N ASP A 87 2.79 16.98 9.28
CA ASP A 87 3.51 17.91 10.15
C ASP A 87 2.94 17.96 11.58
N ASN A 88 1.67 17.64 11.74
CA ASN A 88 1.00 17.57 13.03
C ASN A 88 1.48 16.39 13.91
N PHE A 89 2.15 15.41 13.34
CA PHE A 89 2.68 14.25 14.06
C PHE A 89 4.16 14.41 14.44
N CYS A 90 4.84 15.43 13.93
CA CYS A 90 6.27 15.67 14.17
C CYS A 90 6.47 16.73 15.28
N PRO A 91 7.35 16.50 16.30
CA PRO A 91 7.86 15.20 16.73
C PRO A 91 6.79 14.36 17.45
N PRO A 92 6.96 13.07 17.77
CA PRO A 92 8.24 12.31 17.73
C PRO A 92 8.49 11.54 16.43
N PHE A 93 7.56 11.62 15.46
CA PHE A 93 7.77 10.99 14.15
C PHE A 93 8.68 11.88 13.29
N SER A 94 9.50 11.25 12.47
CA SER A 94 10.24 11.87 11.37
C SER A 94 9.48 11.65 10.05
N ARG A 95 9.42 12.69 9.23
CA ARG A 95 8.67 12.67 7.96
C ARG A 95 9.57 12.25 6.79
N SER A 96 9.05 11.37 5.95
CA SER A 96 9.53 11.07 4.61
C SER A 96 8.38 11.17 3.63
N ASP A 97 8.58 11.80 2.48
CA ASP A 97 7.54 11.92 1.46
C ASP A 97 7.74 10.84 0.39
N VAL A 98 6.62 10.32 -0.11
CA VAL A 98 6.56 9.40 -1.24
C VAL A 98 5.61 9.94 -2.31
N ASN A 99 5.88 9.65 -3.56
CA ASN A 99 5.09 10.13 -4.69
C ASN A 99 4.04 9.09 -5.07
N LEU A 100 2.78 9.48 -5.08
CA LEU A 100 1.71 8.72 -5.69
C LEU A 100 1.72 9.00 -7.19
N MET A 101 1.84 7.95 -7.98
CA MET A 101 1.83 8.02 -9.44
C MET A 101 0.73 7.14 -10.00
N ARG A 102 0.05 7.60 -11.06
CA ARG A 102 -1.01 6.89 -11.77
C ARG A 102 -0.53 6.46 -13.16
N PHE A 103 -0.84 5.25 -13.54
CA PHE A 103 -0.57 4.75 -14.88
C PHE A 103 -1.49 5.45 -15.91
N CYS A 104 -0.90 6.06 -16.92
CA CYS A 104 -1.55 6.76 -18.02
C CYS A 104 -1.04 6.28 -19.39
N GLY A 105 -0.17 5.24 -19.38
CA GLY A 105 0.39 4.68 -20.61
C GLY A 105 -0.62 3.85 -21.40
N GLU A 106 -0.24 3.48 -22.62
CA GLU A 106 -1.01 2.55 -23.40
C GLU A 106 -0.96 1.15 -22.77
N ILE A 107 -2.14 0.56 -22.59
CA ILE A 107 -2.25 -0.81 -22.05
C ILE A 107 -1.93 -1.78 -23.18
N SER A 108 -0.86 -2.56 -23.00
CA SER A 108 -0.56 -3.71 -23.86
C SER A 108 -1.70 -4.74 -23.76
N THR A 109 -1.95 -5.47 -24.82
CA THR A 109 -2.88 -6.62 -24.77
C THR A 109 -2.18 -7.92 -24.35
N GLU A 110 -0.86 -7.89 -24.21
CA GLU A 110 -0.06 -9.07 -23.89
C GLU A 110 0.06 -9.26 -22.38
N ILE A 111 -0.47 -10.37 -21.88
CA ILE A 111 -0.28 -10.82 -20.50
C ILE A 111 0.79 -11.90 -20.51
N SER A 112 1.95 -11.60 -19.94
CA SER A 112 3.16 -12.45 -19.95
C SER A 112 3.73 -12.72 -18.56
N HIS A 113 2.95 -12.47 -17.49
CA HIS A 113 3.34 -12.80 -16.12
C HIS A 113 2.66 -14.08 -15.63
N SER A 114 3.25 -14.69 -14.62
CA SER A 114 2.69 -15.82 -13.89
C SER A 114 2.42 -15.43 -12.44
N VAL A 115 1.62 -16.24 -11.75
CA VAL A 115 1.44 -16.14 -10.30
C VAL A 115 2.52 -16.98 -9.64
N PRO A 116 3.49 -16.38 -8.93
CA PRO A 116 4.53 -17.13 -8.24
C PRO A 116 3.98 -17.77 -6.96
N THR A 117 4.64 -18.78 -6.46
CA THR A 117 4.48 -19.19 -5.06
C THR A 117 4.98 -18.10 -4.13
N LEU A 118 4.52 -18.09 -2.88
CA LEU A 118 5.00 -17.13 -1.88
C LEU A 118 6.51 -17.21 -1.66
N SER A 119 7.07 -18.44 -1.67
CA SER A 119 8.51 -18.63 -1.53
C SER A 119 9.30 -18.06 -2.72
N GLU A 120 8.87 -18.30 -3.95
CA GLU A 120 9.50 -17.72 -5.14
C GLU A 120 9.42 -16.18 -5.14
N ALA A 121 8.27 -15.63 -4.77
CA ALA A 121 8.10 -14.18 -4.64
C ALA A 121 9.06 -13.60 -3.58
N PHE A 122 9.13 -14.22 -2.41
CA PHE A 122 10.00 -13.76 -1.32
C PHE A 122 11.47 -13.74 -1.75
N GLU A 123 11.97 -14.76 -2.47
CA GLU A 123 13.35 -14.81 -2.93
C GLU A 123 13.73 -13.62 -3.83
N ILE A 124 12.78 -13.11 -4.62
CA ILE A 124 12.99 -11.91 -5.44
C ILE A 124 12.86 -10.65 -4.59
N LEU A 125 11.80 -10.55 -3.77
CA LEU A 125 11.47 -9.35 -3.00
C LEU A 125 12.54 -9.03 -1.95
N LYS A 126 13.09 -10.01 -1.25
CA LYS A 126 14.15 -9.81 -0.24
C LYS A 126 15.43 -9.18 -0.80
N THR A 127 15.63 -9.18 -2.12
CA THR A 127 16.79 -8.53 -2.76
C THR A 127 16.69 -7.00 -2.80
N ALA A 128 15.49 -6.46 -2.55
CA ALA A 128 15.22 -5.03 -2.61
C ALA A 128 14.57 -4.48 -1.32
N PHE A 129 13.95 -5.35 -0.52
CA PHE A 129 13.23 -4.96 0.68
C PHE A 129 13.77 -5.72 1.90
N SER A 130 13.92 -5.01 3.02
CA SER A 130 14.24 -5.63 4.31
C SER A 130 12.96 -6.21 4.90
N ILE A 131 12.65 -7.44 4.54
CA ILE A 131 11.45 -8.18 4.98
C ILE A 131 11.84 -9.50 5.60
N ASP A 132 11.19 -9.86 6.71
CA ASP A 132 11.32 -11.16 7.33
C ASP A 132 10.31 -12.13 6.72
N PHE A 133 10.76 -13.37 6.45
CA PHE A 133 9.96 -14.35 5.71
C PHE A 133 8.65 -14.69 6.43
N GLU A 134 8.71 -15.05 7.71
CA GLU A 134 7.55 -15.57 8.43
C GLU A 134 6.40 -14.53 8.54
N PRO A 135 6.62 -13.32 9.07
CA PRO A 135 5.55 -12.33 9.15
C PRO A 135 5.03 -11.91 7.76
N TRP A 136 5.93 -11.72 6.78
CA TRP A 136 5.52 -11.41 5.41
C TRP A 136 4.68 -12.53 4.77
N TYR A 137 5.10 -13.79 4.96
CA TYR A 137 4.41 -14.97 4.43
C TYR A 137 3.00 -15.09 5.03
N LEU A 138 2.86 -14.92 6.33
CA LEU A 138 1.58 -15.02 7.02
C LEU A 138 0.61 -13.93 6.57
N ASP A 139 1.05 -12.66 6.53
CA ASP A 139 0.23 -11.53 6.06
C ASP A 139 -0.17 -11.71 4.58
N MET A 140 0.79 -11.97 3.70
CA MET A 140 0.54 -12.10 2.27
C MET A 140 -0.35 -13.31 1.95
N SER A 141 -0.10 -14.47 2.57
CA SER A 141 -0.93 -15.66 2.44
C SER A 141 -2.38 -15.39 2.87
N HIS A 142 -2.56 -14.65 3.96
CA HIS A 142 -3.88 -14.29 4.45
C HIS A 142 -4.61 -13.35 3.46
N ARG A 143 -3.96 -12.27 3.02
CA ARG A 143 -4.54 -11.32 2.06
C ARG A 143 -4.90 -11.95 0.71
N ILE A 144 -4.04 -12.85 0.20
CA ILE A 144 -4.31 -13.56 -1.06
C ILE A 144 -5.53 -14.47 -0.91
N ARG A 145 -5.63 -15.22 0.18
CA ARG A 145 -6.81 -16.10 0.44
C ARG A 145 -8.11 -15.33 0.56
N HIS A 146 -8.07 -14.09 1.05
CA HIS A 146 -9.23 -13.20 1.11
C HIS A 146 -9.48 -12.39 -0.17
N GLY A 147 -8.70 -12.66 -1.24
CA GLY A 147 -8.88 -12.00 -2.53
C GLY A 147 -8.54 -10.51 -2.53
N VAL A 148 -7.76 -10.05 -1.54
CA VAL A 148 -7.41 -8.63 -1.38
C VAL A 148 -6.14 -8.28 -2.13
N SER A 149 -5.14 -9.15 -2.07
CA SER A 149 -3.84 -8.96 -2.72
C SER A 149 -3.54 -10.09 -3.70
N SER A 150 -2.66 -9.81 -4.65
CA SER A 150 -2.12 -10.82 -5.56
C SER A 150 -0.65 -10.57 -5.86
N LEU A 151 0.04 -11.62 -6.33
CA LEU A 151 1.44 -11.56 -6.74
C LEU A 151 1.56 -11.83 -8.23
N ALA A 152 2.50 -11.15 -8.88
CA ALA A 152 2.85 -11.40 -10.27
C ALA A 152 4.37 -11.45 -10.44
N ALA A 153 4.84 -12.36 -11.30
CA ALA A 153 6.26 -12.51 -11.59
C ALA A 153 6.50 -12.86 -13.07
N ASN A 154 7.72 -12.57 -13.56
CA ASN A 154 8.18 -12.97 -14.90
C ASN A 154 9.53 -13.69 -14.86
N GLY A 155 9.80 -14.39 -13.76
CA GLY A 155 11.04 -15.14 -13.53
C GLY A 155 12.22 -14.28 -13.05
N ALA A 156 12.28 -13.00 -13.40
CA ALA A 156 13.36 -12.09 -13.01
C ALA A 156 12.90 -10.95 -12.10
N SER A 157 11.62 -10.62 -12.15
CA SER A 157 10.99 -9.58 -11.35
C SER A 157 9.72 -10.10 -10.70
N CYS A 158 9.38 -9.55 -9.54
CA CYS A 158 8.15 -9.81 -8.82
C CYS A 158 7.53 -8.48 -8.38
N LEU A 159 6.21 -8.42 -8.31
CA LEU A 159 5.47 -7.34 -7.69
C LEU A 159 4.24 -7.87 -6.94
N CYS A 160 3.76 -7.06 -6.00
CA CYS A 160 2.50 -7.25 -5.32
C CYS A 160 1.46 -6.26 -5.84
N VAL A 161 0.27 -6.72 -6.21
CA VAL A 161 -0.93 -5.89 -6.26
C VAL A 161 -1.46 -5.85 -4.82
N GLN A 162 -1.22 -4.76 -4.11
CA GLN A 162 -1.54 -4.63 -2.70
C GLN A 162 -3.05 -4.64 -2.45
N TYR A 163 -3.80 -4.04 -3.37
CA TYR A 163 -5.25 -4.12 -3.44
C TYR A 163 -5.74 -3.91 -4.88
N ASP A 164 -6.91 -4.48 -5.19
CA ASP A 164 -7.76 -4.17 -6.35
C ASP A 164 -9.18 -3.99 -5.83
N LEU A 165 -9.57 -2.74 -5.57
CA LEU A 165 -10.82 -2.40 -4.91
C LEU A 165 -11.44 -1.14 -5.53
N ASN A 166 -12.76 -1.14 -5.71
CA ASN A 166 -13.54 0.04 -6.14
C ASN A 166 -13.01 0.72 -7.42
N GLY A 167 -12.47 -0.05 -8.35
CA GLY A 167 -11.92 0.49 -9.59
C GLY A 167 -10.48 0.99 -9.49
N GLU A 168 -9.82 0.86 -8.34
CA GLU A 168 -8.44 1.26 -8.09
C GLU A 168 -7.57 0.07 -7.73
N ALA A 169 -6.34 0.04 -8.25
CA ALA A 169 -5.32 -0.95 -7.88
C ALA A 169 -4.01 -0.28 -7.50
N LEU A 170 -3.35 -0.76 -6.45
CA LEU A 170 -2.05 -0.28 -6.02
C LEU A 170 -0.98 -1.36 -6.23
N LEU A 171 -0.02 -1.06 -7.09
CA LEU A 171 1.18 -1.89 -7.24
C LEU A 171 2.20 -1.52 -6.18
N SER A 172 2.77 -2.52 -5.53
CA SER A 172 3.75 -2.37 -4.46
C SER A 172 4.81 -3.46 -4.49
N GLN A 173 5.85 -3.32 -3.69
CA GLN A 173 6.92 -4.31 -3.53
C GLN A 173 7.48 -4.79 -4.89
N ILE A 174 7.80 -3.85 -5.79
CA ILE A 174 8.31 -4.18 -7.13
C ILE A 174 9.82 -4.40 -7.05
N ALA A 175 10.29 -5.61 -7.28
CA ALA A 175 11.69 -5.97 -7.23
C ALA A 175 12.15 -6.71 -8.50
N THR A 176 13.44 -6.59 -8.80
CA THR A 176 14.12 -7.34 -9.86
C THR A 176 15.42 -7.90 -9.31
N LEU A 177 15.67 -9.17 -9.59
CA LEU A 177 16.94 -9.83 -9.24
C LEU A 177 18.13 -9.01 -9.72
N PRO A 178 19.20 -8.84 -8.90
CA PRO A 178 20.32 -7.95 -9.22
C PRO A 178 20.93 -8.18 -10.61
N GLU A 179 21.12 -9.42 -11.02
CA GLU A 179 21.69 -9.81 -12.32
C GLU A 179 20.77 -9.52 -13.53
N HIS A 180 19.50 -9.21 -13.27
CA HIS A 180 18.49 -8.87 -14.30
C HIS A 180 18.11 -7.38 -14.30
N ARG A 181 18.72 -6.57 -13.43
CA ARG A 181 18.46 -5.12 -13.39
C ARG A 181 18.96 -4.45 -14.67
N GLY A 182 18.36 -3.32 -15.04
CA GLY A 182 18.69 -2.56 -16.24
C GLY A 182 18.24 -3.21 -17.57
N LYS A 183 17.68 -4.42 -17.56
CA LYS A 183 17.24 -5.17 -18.75
C LYS A 183 15.74 -5.03 -19.06
N GLY A 184 15.05 -4.10 -18.41
CA GLY A 184 13.63 -3.80 -18.64
C GLY A 184 12.65 -4.84 -18.07
N SER A 185 13.09 -5.76 -17.20
CA SER A 185 12.24 -6.82 -16.65
C SER A 185 11.07 -6.27 -15.82
N ALA A 186 11.33 -5.32 -14.92
CA ALA A 186 10.27 -4.66 -14.14
C ALA A 186 9.25 -3.95 -15.05
N LYS A 187 9.70 -3.23 -16.08
CA LYS A 187 8.81 -2.57 -17.05
C LYS A 187 7.88 -3.58 -17.72
N ARG A 188 8.40 -4.70 -18.21
CA ARG A 188 7.58 -5.75 -18.85
C ARG A 188 6.56 -6.33 -17.88
N LEU A 189 6.98 -6.59 -16.63
CA LEU A 189 6.08 -7.10 -15.59
C LEU A 189 4.96 -6.12 -15.28
N ILE A 190 5.28 -4.84 -15.02
CA ILE A 190 4.30 -3.79 -14.73
C ILE A 190 3.29 -3.68 -15.89
N ASN A 191 3.76 -3.58 -17.13
CA ASN A 191 2.87 -3.49 -18.30
C ASN A 191 1.95 -4.70 -18.43
N SER A 192 2.48 -5.90 -18.19
CA SER A 192 1.70 -7.13 -18.21
C SER A 192 0.62 -7.17 -17.11
N VAL A 193 0.95 -6.68 -15.90
CA VAL A 193 -0.04 -6.57 -14.81
C VAL A 193 -1.07 -5.49 -15.12
N CYS A 194 -0.66 -4.34 -15.66
CA CYS A 194 -1.62 -3.30 -16.10
C CYS A 194 -2.59 -3.86 -17.17
N ALA A 195 -2.11 -4.70 -18.08
CA ALA A 195 -2.95 -5.36 -19.07
C ALA A 195 -3.97 -6.33 -18.45
N SER A 196 -3.63 -6.96 -17.33
CA SER A 196 -4.53 -7.90 -16.62
C SER A 196 -5.56 -7.21 -15.72
N LEU A 197 -5.46 -5.90 -15.54
CA LEU A 197 -6.35 -5.10 -14.70
C LEU A 197 -7.15 -4.08 -15.55
N PRO A 198 -7.97 -4.52 -16.50
CA PRO A 198 -8.72 -3.62 -17.37
C PRO A 198 -9.71 -2.79 -16.55
N ASN A 199 -9.92 -1.54 -16.97
CA ASN A 199 -10.84 -0.60 -16.32
C ASN A 199 -10.49 -0.28 -14.85
N ARG A 200 -9.20 -0.36 -14.47
CA ARG A 200 -8.70 0.08 -13.18
C ARG A 200 -7.85 1.33 -13.33
N GLU A 201 -8.00 2.26 -12.40
CA GLU A 201 -6.96 3.26 -12.15
C GLU A 201 -5.83 2.57 -11.38
N ILE A 202 -4.64 2.52 -11.98
CA ILE A 202 -3.51 1.79 -11.44
C ILE A 202 -2.50 2.78 -10.86
N PHE A 203 -2.16 2.59 -9.60
CA PHE A 203 -1.28 3.46 -8.85
C PHE A 203 -0.01 2.73 -8.40
N VAL A 204 1.03 3.52 -8.12
CA VAL A 204 2.25 3.09 -7.43
C VAL A 204 2.71 4.21 -6.49
N LEU A 205 3.29 3.82 -5.36
CA LEU A 205 4.00 4.73 -4.47
C LEU A 205 5.51 4.57 -4.70
N CYS A 206 6.23 5.67 -4.88
CA CYS A 206 7.67 5.63 -5.10
C CYS A 206 8.40 6.82 -4.47
N GLU A 207 9.67 6.60 -4.15
CA GLU A 207 10.60 7.65 -3.74
C GLU A 207 11.00 8.54 -4.93
N ASP A 208 11.53 9.73 -4.64
CA ASP A 208 11.95 10.71 -5.65
C ASP A 208 12.96 10.12 -6.66
N GLY A 209 13.85 9.25 -6.22
CA GLY A 209 14.84 8.59 -7.08
C GLY A 209 14.25 7.67 -8.17
N LEU A 210 12.98 7.25 -8.02
CA LEU A 210 12.29 6.38 -8.96
C LEU A 210 11.29 7.12 -9.87
N LEU A 211 11.09 8.41 -9.70
CA LEU A 211 10.13 9.20 -10.49
C LEU A 211 10.36 9.07 -12.00
N ASP A 212 11.62 9.23 -12.44
CA ASP A 212 11.96 9.17 -13.87
C ASP A 212 11.77 7.76 -14.46
N PHE A 213 12.00 6.73 -13.65
CA PHE A 213 11.72 5.36 -14.07
C PHE A 213 10.22 5.18 -14.33
N TYR A 214 9.38 5.57 -13.37
CA TYR A 214 7.93 5.42 -13.52
C TYR A 214 7.34 6.28 -14.62
N LYS A 215 7.82 7.54 -14.80
CA LYS A 215 7.44 8.38 -15.94
C LYS A 215 7.76 7.73 -17.28
N LYS A 216 8.96 7.15 -17.44
CA LYS A 216 9.38 6.46 -18.67
C LYS A 216 8.55 5.22 -19.01
N ILE A 217 7.87 4.63 -18.05
CA ILE A 217 7.01 3.46 -18.27
C ILE A 217 5.52 3.80 -18.30
N GLY A 218 5.16 5.10 -18.32
CA GLY A 218 3.80 5.56 -18.55
C GLY A 218 3.04 6.01 -17.30
N PHE A 219 3.71 6.20 -16.16
CA PHE A 219 3.07 6.78 -14.98
C PHE A 219 3.20 8.31 -14.96
N SER A 220 2.17 8.98 -14.46
CA SER A 220 2.15 10.41 -14.21
C SER A 220 2.01 10.68 -12.72
N PHE A 221 2.68 11.73 -12.24
CA PHE A 221 2.60 12.18 -10.86
C PHE A 221 1.18 12.65 -10.53
N VAL A 222 0.67 12.27 -9.37
CA VAL A 222 -0.64 12.70 -8.85
C VAL A 222 -0.43 13.66 -7.69
N GLU A 223 0.16 13.18 -6.60
CA GLU A 223 0.35 13.95 -5.37
C GLU A 223 1.47 13.33 -4.51
N ARG A 224 1.85 14.04 -3.45
CA ARG A 224 2.73 13.51 -2.41
C ARG A 224 1.91 12.93 -1.27
N LYS A 225 2.37 11.81 -0.75
CA LYS A 225 1.92 11.18 0.49
C LYS A 225 3.04 11.21 1.51
N ALA A 226 2.71 11.11 2.78
CA ALA A 226 3.69 11.06 3.84
C ALA A 226 3.80 9.67 4.46
N VAL A 227 5.03 9.27 4.73
CA VAL A 227 5.39 8.14 5.60
C VAL A 227 6.12 8.72 6.80
N LEU A 228 5.59 8.50 7.98
CA LEU A 228 6.15 8.98 9.23
C LEU A 228 6.78 7.80 9.96
N LEU A 229 8.01 7.95 10.40
CA LEU A 229 8.79 6.92 11.09
C LEU A 229 9.22 7.43 12.47
N ARG A 230 9.16 6.54 13.47
CA ARG A 230 9.59 6.81 14.84
C ARG A 230 10.89 6.09 15.19
#